data_796325a7b1ebfd3bd8554d5e49699651
#
_entry.id   796325a7b1ebfd3bd8554d5e49699651
#
_cell.length_a   1.000
_cell.length_b   1.000
_cell.length_c   1.000
_cell.angle_alpha   90.00
_cell.angle_beta   90.00
_cell.angle_gamma   90.00
#
_symmetry.space_group_name_H-M   'P 1'
#
loop_
_entity.id
_entity.type
_entity.pdbx_description
1 polymer ?
#
loop_
_entity_poly.entity_id
_entity_poly.type
_entity_poly.pdbx_seq_one_letter_code
_entity_poly.pdbx_strand_id
1 'polypeptide(L)'
;NAEDRKKFRKNMLEIGLDLPKSKIVNHIKDAAKALKKIGLPAIIRPAFTLGGLGGGIAKSKKDYLKIVKDGLRESPVNQVLIEESLEGWKEFEMEVVRDKKDNCIIICSIENIDPMGIHTGDSVTVAPALTLTDKEYQVMRNASIACLRKIGVETGGSNVQFAINPKNGRMVIIEMNPRVSRSSALASKATGFPIAKVAAKLAVGYTLDELKNEITKTTP
;
A
#
# COMPACT_ATOMS: atom_id res chain seq x y z
N ASN A 1 6.90 11.87 3.54
CA ASN A 1 5.50 11.63 3.92
C ASN A 1 5.07 10.20 3.58
N ALA A 2 5.35 9.70 2.37
CA ALA A 2 4.94 8.35 1.96
C ALA A 2 5.69 7.24 2.72
N GLU A 3 6.99 7.38 2.93
CA GLU A 3 7.85 6.37 3.55
C GLU A 3 7.79 6.37 5.10
N ASP A 4 7.41 7.48 5.71
CA ASP A 4 7.21 7.56 7.16
C ASP A 4 5.84 6.98 7.53
N ARG A 5 5.82 5.78 8.08
CA ARG A 5 4.57 5.07 8.43
C ARG A 5 3.63 5.84 9.35
N LYS A 6 4.15 6.64 10.29
CA LYS A 6 3.32 7.43 11.20
C LYS A 6 2.66 8.59 10.46
N LYS A 7 3.42 9.29 9.62
CA LYS A 7 2.91 10.39 8.79
C LYS A 7 1.94 9.89 7.75
N PHE A 8 2.29 8.79 7.06
CA PHE A 8 1.40 8.15 6.09
C PHE A 8 0.06 7.77 6.74
N ARG A 9 0.10 7.03 7.87
CA ARG A 9 -1.11 6.67 8.60
C ARG A 9 -1.96 7.88 8.99
N LYS A 10 -1.33 8.94 9.54
CA LYS A 10 -2.04 10.18 9.90
C LYS A 10 -2.73 10.79 8.68
N ASN A 11 -1.98 10.96 7.59
CA ASN A 11 -2.49 11.54 6.34
C ASN A 11 -3.66 10.75 5.75
N MET A 12 -3.58 9.41 5.74
CA MET A 12 -4.65 8.56 5.21
C MET A 12 -5.93 8.64 6.06
N LEU A 13 -5.80 8.64 7.38
CA LEU A 13 -6.94 8.82 8.29
C LEU A 13 -7.62 10.19 8.14
N GLU A 14 -6.84 11.25 7.92
CA GLU A 14 -7.37 12.61 7.70
C GLU A 14 -8.21 12.73 6.42
N ILE A 15 -7.96 11.90 5.42
CA ILE A 15 -8.76 11.84 4.18
C ILE A 15 -9.80 10.71 4.18
N GLY A 16 -10.03 10.08 5.35
CA GLY A 16 -11.07 9.06 5.54
C GLY A 16 -10.74 7.67 4.99
N LEU A 17 -9.47 7.38 4.66
CA LEU A 17 -9.06 6.07 4.21
C LEU A 17 -8.76 5.15 5.41
N ASP A 18 -9.22 3.90 5.32
CA ASP A 18 -8.94 2.89 6.33
C ASP A 18 -7.56 2.24 6.11
N LEU A 19 -6.91 1.89 7.22
CA LEU A 19 -5.62 1.19 7.23
C LEU A 19 -5.71 -0.02 8.16
N PRO A 20 -4.78 -0.97 8.06
CA PRO A 20 -4.66 -2.04 9.04
C PRO A 20 -4.59 -1.48 10.45
N LYS A 21 -5.38 -2.05 11.37
CA LYS A 21 -5.31 -1.64 12.78
C LYS A 21 -3.91 -1.87 13.28
N SER A 22 -3.33 -0.88 13.93
CA SER A 22 -1.97 -1.01 14.44
C SER A 22 -1.77 -0.26 15.75
N LYS A 23 -0.78 -0.70 16.52
CA LYS A 23 -0.36 -0.04 17.75
C LYS A 23 1.13 -0.26 17.99
N ILE A 24 1.81 0.81 18.35
CA ILE A 24 3.19 0.74 18.85
C ILE A 24 3.15 0.42 20.33
N VAL A 25 4.02 -0.50 20.77
CA VAL A 25 4.19 -0.95 22.13
C VAL A 25 5.67 -0.88 22.51
N ASN A 26 5.97 -0.25 23.63
CA ASN A 26 7.32 -0.12 24.18
C ASN A 26 7.52 -0.99 25.44
N HIS A 27 6.42 -1.46 26.04
CA HIS A 27 6.46 -2.30 27.23
C HIS A 27 5.53 -3.49 27.10
N ILE A 28 5.96 -4.65 27.59
CA ILE A 28 5.14 -5.88 27.54
C ILE A 28 3.78 -5.73 28.26
N LYS A 29 3.69 -4.86 29.27
CA LYS A 29 2.44 -4.55 29.99
C LYS A 29 1.35 -3.99 29.07
N ASP A 30 1.74 -3.28 27.99
CA ASP A 30 0.82 -2.68 27.03
C ASP A 30 0.37 -3.67 25.95
N ALA A 31 1.05 -4.82 25.83
CA ALA A 31 0.76 -5.82 24.80
C ALA A 31 -0.67 -6.38 24.89
N ALA A 32 -1.15 -6.66 26.12
CA ALA A 32 -2.52 -7.17 26.30
C ALA A 32 -3.60 -6.17 25.85
N LYS A 33 -3.36 -4.86 26.11
CA LYS A 33 -4.27 -3.79 25.67
C LYS A 33 -4.21 -3.61 24.14
N ALA A 34 -3.04 -3.77 23.53
CA ALA A 34 -2.89 -3.75 22.09
C ALA A 34 -3.63 -4.93 21.44
N LEU A 35 -3.50 -6.14 21.99
CA LEU A 35 -4.17 -7.33 21.48
C LEU A 35 -5.71 -7.19 21.49
N LYS A 36 -6.28 -6.63 22.56
CA LYS A 36 -7.74 -6.37 22.62
C LYS A 36 -8.24 -5.45 21.49
N LYS A 37 -7.38 -4.50 21.05
CA LYS A 37 -7.75 -3.56 19.99
C LYS A 37 -7.55 -4.15 18.59
N ILE A 38 -6.49 -4.93 18.40
CA ILE A 38 -6.05 -5.41 17.08
C ILE A 38 -6.68 -6.76 16.76
N GLY A 39 -6.76 -7.67 17.73
CA GLY A 39 -7.22 -9.05 17.53
C GLY A 39 -6.11 -9.98 17.05
N LEU A 40 -6.51 -11.21 16.72
CA LEU A 40 -5.66 -12.24 16.12
C LEU A 40 -6.25 -12.66 14.76
N PRO A 41 -5.41 -13.09 13.81
CA PRO A 41 -3.95 -13.09 13.86
C PRO A 41 -3.36 -11.68 13.83
N ALA A 42 -2.19 -11.50 14.45
CA ALA A 42 -1.50 -10.22 14.52
C ALA A 42 -0.06 -10.34 14.03
N ILE A 43 0.43 -9.34 13.32
CA ILE A 43 1.82 -9.22 12.88
C ILE A 43 2.57 -8.37 13.89
N ILE A 44 3.72 -8.85 14.33
CA ILE A 44 4.62 -8.15 15.24
C ILE A 44 5.91 -7.81 14.48
N ARG A 45 6.26 -6.53 14.44
CA ARG A 45 7.45 -6.02 13.76
C ARG A 45 8.30 -5.19 14.74
N PRO A 46 9.45 -5.68 15.18
CA PRO A 46 10.38 -4.89 15.97
C PRO A 46 10.88 -3.68 15.18
N ALA A 47 11.05 -2.55 15.84
CA ALA A 47 11.61 -1.36 15.22
C ALA A 47 13.14 -1.50 15.06
N PHE A 48 13.63 -1.04 13.90
CA PHE A 48 15.06 -0.98 13.57
C PHE A 48 15.81 -2.33 13.61
N THR A 49 15.12 -3.44 13.30
CA THR A 49 15.75 -4.75 13.11
C THR A 49 15.91 -5.05 11.62
N LEU A 50 16.94 -5.84 11.29
CA LEU A 50 17.21 -6.30 9.92
C LEU A 50 16.62 -7.71 9.72
N GLY A 51 16.16 -7.99 8.51
CA GLY A 51 15.71 -9.32 8.10
C GLY A 51 14.53 -9.90 8.91
N GLY A 52 13.72 -9.04 9.55
CA GLY A 52 12.57 -9.48 10.32
C GLY A 52 12.90 -10.14 11.67
N LEU A 53 14.15 -9.99 12.16
CA LEU A 53 14.60 -10.55 13.43
C LEU A 53 13.68 -10.14 14.60
N GLY A 54 13.25 -11.13 15.39
CA GLY A 54 12.36 -10.92 16.54
C GLY A 54 10.90 -10.61 16.17
N GLY A 55 10.56 -10.55 14.86
CA GLY A 55 9.20 -10.38 14.37
C GLY A 55 8.50 -11.70 14.06
N GLY A 56 7.20 -11.63 13.74
CA GLY A 56 6.44 -12.80 13.35
C GLY A 56 4.93 -12.57 13.34
N ILE A 57 4.21 -13.63 12.92
CA ILE A 57 2.75 -13.67 12.94
C ILE A 57 2.28 -14.49 14.13
N ALA A 58 1.49 -13.87 15.00
CA ALA A 58 0.90 -14.54 16.14
C ALA A 58 -0.53 -15.01 15.81
N LYS A 59 -0.77 -16.31 15.88
CA LYS A 59 -2.10 -16.93 15.68
C LYS A 59 -2.78 -17.27 17.02
N SER A 60 -2.02 -17.29 18.13
CA SER A 60 -2.53 -17.50 19.49
C SER A 60 -2.05 -16.43 20.44
N LYS A 61 -2.75 -16.28 21.59
CA LYS A 61 -2.35 -15.35 22.65
C LYS A 61 -0.98 -15.70 23.24
N LYS A 62 -0.66 -17.00 23.31
CA LYS A 62 0.64 -17.48 23.82
C LYS A 62 1.77 -17.06 22.88
N ASP A 63 1.61 -17.31 21.58
CA ASP A 63 2.59 -16.91 20.57
C ASP A 63 2.74 -15.40 20.54
N TYR A 64 1.62 -14.67 20.60
CA TYR A 64 1.61 -13.22 20.63
C TYR A 64 2.51 -12.65 21.74
N LEU A 65 2.32 -13.11 23.00
CA LEU A 65 3.10 -12.62 24.13
C LEU A 65 4.58 -12.98 24.00
N LYS A 66 4.88 -14.17 23.47
CA LYS A 66 6.26 -14.60 23.21
C LYS A 66 6.92 -13.70 22.17
N ILE A 67 6.31 -13.56 20.99
CA ILE A 67 6.89 -12.77 19.89
C ILE A 67 7.02 -11.29 20.28
N VAL A 68 6.05 -10.70 20.99
CA VAL A 68 6.16 -9.31 21.47
C VAL A 68 7.33 -9.17 22.45
N LYS A 69 7.52 -10.12 23.38
CA LYS A 69 8.64 -10.10 24.34
C LYS A 69 9.98 -10.18 23.61
N ASP A 70 10.11 -11.12 22.66
CA ASP A 70 11.32 -11.30 21.88
C ASP A 70 11.58 -10.06 21.00
N GLY A 71 10.57 -9.53 20.35
CA GLY A 71 10.68 -8.33 19.54
C GLY A 71 11.08 -7.07 20.31
N LEU A 72 10.57 -6.89 21.53
CA LEU A 72 11.00 -5.80 22.42
C LEU A 72 12.48 -5.93 22.81
N ARG A 73 12.96 -7.15 23.02
CA ARG A 73 14.38 -7.40 23.36
C ARG A 73 15.31 -7.15 22.17
N GLU A 74 14.89 -7.59 20.96
CA GLU A 74 15.70 -7.44 19.74
C GLU A 74 15.70 -6.00 19.19
N SER A 75 14.68 -5.21 19.51
CA SER A 75 14.61 -3.81 19.08
C SER A 75 15.59 -2.92 19.85
N PRO A 76 16.53 -2.22 19.21
CA PRO A 76 17.47 -1.31 19.87
C PRO A 76 16.81 -0.20 20.69
N VAL A 77 15.55 0.11 20.39
CA VAL A 77 14.75 1.16 21.05
C VAL A 77 13.60 0.59 21.87
N ASN A 78 13.62 -0.73 22.18
CA ASN A 78 12.55 -1.41 22.91
C ASN A 78 11.15 -1.08 22.36
N GLN A 79 10.97 -1.18 21.04
CA GLN A 79 9.72 -0.84 20.38
C GLN A 79 9.29 -1.91 19.40
N VAL A 80 8.03 -2.31 19.45
CA VAL A 80 7.39 -3.16 18.46
C VAL A 80 6.14 -2.50 17.90
N LEU A 81 5.95 -2.64 16.60
CA LEU A 81 4.69 -2.36 15.93
C LEU A 81 3.87 -3.64 15.90
N ILE A 82 2.64 -3.58 16.38
CA ILE A 82 1.66 -4.66 16.32
C ILE A 82 0.59 -4.25 15.34
N GLU A 83 0.34 -5.08 14.33
CA GLU A 83 -0.61 -4.81 13.26
C GLU A 83 -1.61 -5.96 13.08
N GLU A 84 -2.81 -5.63 12.65
CA GLU A 84 -3.79 -6.58 12.14
C GLU A 84 -3.18 -7.36 10.97
N SER A 85 -3.30 -8.68 11.00
CA SER A 85 -2.87 -9.50 9.87
C SER A 85 -3.88 -9.42 8.74
N LEU A 86 -3.37 -9.18 7.55
CA LEU A 86 -4.13 -9.22 6.30
C LEU A 86 -3.91 -10.54 5.54
N GLU A 87 -3.34 -11.55 6.20
CA GLU A 87 -3.13 -12.89 5.59
C GLU A 87 -4.45 -13.40 4.99
N GLY A 88 -4.41 -13.80 3.74
CA GLY A 88 -5.60 -14.30 3.02
C GLY A 88 -6.53 -13.23 2.45
N TRP A 89 -6.20 -11.94 2.59
CA TRP A 89 -6.94 -10.89 1.89
C TRP A 89 -6.50 -10.81 0.43
N LYS A 90 -7.36 -10.31 -0.44
CA LYS A 90 -7.01 -10.00 -1.83
C LYS A 90 -6.11 -8.77 -1.88
N GLU A 91 -5.11 -8.78 -2.74
CA GLU A 91 -4.19 -7.66 -2.94
C GLU A 91 -4.40 -7.03 -4.32
N PHE A 92 -4.53 -5.71 -4.32
CA PHE A 92 -4.68 -4.91 -5.53
C PHE A 92 -3.73 -3.72 -5.52
N GLU A 93 -3.35 -3.29 -6.72
CA GLU A 93 -2.53 -2.11 -6.92
C GLU A 93 -3.15 -1.19 -7.95
N MET A 94 -2.97 0.11 -7.80
CA MET A 94 -3.35 1.11 -8.80
C MET A 94 -2.09 1.85 -9.26
N GLU A 95 -1.84 1.78 -10.55
CA GLU A 95 -0.81 2.59 -11.19
C GLU A 95 -1.41 3.93 -11.60
N VAL A 96 -0.87 5.00 -11.03
CA VAL A 96 -1.44 6.34 -11.11
C VAL A 96 -0.38 7.31 -11.59
N VAL A 97 -0.76 8.24 -12.46
CA VAL A 97 0.10 9.35 -12.86
C VAL A 97 -0.60 10.65 -12.53
N ARG A 98 0.12 11.59 -11.90
CA ARG A 98 -0.38 12.93 -11.57
C ARG A 98 0.65 13.99 -11.95
N ASP A 99 0.17 15.12 -12.46
CA ASP A 99 0.99 16.26 -12.81
C ASP A 99 0.80 17.47 -11.86
N LYS A 100 1.58 18.53 -12.07
CA LYS A 100 1.55 19.75 -11.27
C LYS A 100 0.26 20.56 -11.39
N LYS A 101 -0.55 20.34 -12.44
CA LYS A 101 -1.88 20.96 -12.63
C LYS A 101 -3.01 20.16 -12.00
N ASP A 102 -2.68 19.11 -11.25
CA ASP A 102 -3.65 18.17 -10.65
C ASP A 102 -4.40 17.29 -11.67
N ASN A 103 -3.94 17.21 -12.91
CA ASN A 103 -4.42 16.18 -13.80
C ASN A 103 -3.95 14.82 -13.25
N CYS A 104 -4.90 13.92 -13.00
CA CYS A 104 -4.62 12.64 -12.36
C CYS A 104 -5.35 11.52 -13.10
N ILE A 105 -4.60 10.53 -13.57
CA ILE A 105 -5.12 9.41 -14.34
C ILE A 105 -4.71 8.08 -13.73
N ILE A 106 -5.61 7.11 -13.76
CA ILE A 106 -5.32 5.72 -13.45
C ILE A 106 -4.91 5.04 -14.76
N ILE A 107 -3.68 4.53 -14.79
CA ILE A 107 -3.17 3.84 -15.97
C ILE A 107 -3.70 2.41 -16.02
N CYS A 108 -3.62 1.71 -14.88
CA CYS A 108 -4.04 0.32 -14.79
C CYS A 108 -4.33 -0.07 -13.35
N SER A 109 -5.32 -0.94 -13.16
CA SER A 109 -5.48 -1.72 -11.94
C SER A 109 -4.71 -3.03 -12.09
N ILE A 110 -4.13 -3.50 -11.01
CA ILE A 110 -3.33 -4.73 -10.97
C ILE A 110 -3.86 -5.60 -9.83
N GLU A 111 -3.89 -6.89 -10.04
CA GLU A 111 -4.28 -7.88 -9.03
C GLU A 111 -3.15 -8.89 -8.83
N ASN A 112 -2.80 -9.13 -7.57
CA ASN A 112 -1.99 -10.26 -7.17
C ASN A 112 -2.93 -11.44 -6.90
N ILE A 113 -2.80 -12.51 -7.70
CA ILE A 113 -3.70 -13.68 -7.62
C ILE A 113 -3.48 -14.43 -6.31
N ASP A 114 -2.24 -14.49 -5.85
CA ASP A 114 -1.92 -15.06 -4.55
C ASP A 114 -2.39 -14.14 -3.43
N PRO A 115 -2.95 -14.70 -2.35
CA PRO A 115 -3.45 -13.88 -1.25
C PRO A 115 -2.33 -13.18 -0.49
N MET A 116 -2.68 -12.08 0.19
CA MET A 116 -1.76 -11.38 1.09
C MET A 116 -1.03 -12.34 2.03
N GLY A 117 0.28 -12.15 2.17
CA GLY A 117 1.21 -12.99 2.92
C GLY A 117 2.26 -13.63 2.02
N ILE A 118 2.01 -13.74 0.71
CA ILE A 118 3.00 -14.07 -0.31
C ILE A 118 3.59 -12.76 -0.82
N HIS A 119 4.92 -12.71 -0.95
CA HIS A 119 5.58 -11.49 -1.43
C HIS A 119 5.19 -11.20 -2.88
N THR A 120 4.84 -9.94 -3.19
CA THR A 120 4.40 -9.49 -4.52
C THR A 120 5.34 -9.93 -5.66
N GLY A 121 6.65 -10.03 -5.38
CA GLY A 121 7.66 -10.49 -6.33
C GLY A 121 7.60 -11.98 -6.65
N ASP A 122 6.92 -12.76 -5.81
CA ASP A 122 6.78 -14.22 -5.92
C ASP A 122 5.34 -14.63 -6.28
N SER A 123 4.46 -13.66 -6.44
CA SER A 123 3.05 -13.83 -6.76
C SER A 123 2.78 -13.73 -8.26
N VAL A 124 1.77 -14.45 -8.73
CA VAL A 124 1.21 -14.25 -10.07
C VAL A 124 0.45 -12.92 -10.10
N THR A 125 0.90 -12.02 -10.95
CA THR A 125 0.34 -10.67 -11.07
C THR A 125 -0.32 -10.49 -12.42
N VAL A 126 -1.56 -9.99 -12.44
CA VAL A 126 -2.34 -9.72 -13.66
C VAL A 126 -2.72 -8.26 -13.78
N ALA A 127 -2.67 -7.75 -14.99
CA ALA A 127 -3.06 -6.40 -15.36
C ALA A 127 -3.90 -6.42 -16.65
N PRO A 128 -5.11 -5.84 -16.67
CA PRO A 128 -5.82 -5.24 -15.54
C PRO A 128 -6.31 -6.27 -14.51
N ALA A 129 -6.72 -5.82 -13.32
CA ALA A 129 -7.33 -6.65 -12.29
C ALA A 129 -8.60 -7.36 -12.82
N LEU A 130 -8.75 -8.65 -12.50
CA LEU A 130 -9.81 -9.51 -13.04
C LEU A 130 -11.04 -9.62 -12.12
N THR A 131 -10.84 -9.50 -10.82
CA THR A 131 -11.90 -9.81 -9.83
C THR A 131 -12.47 -8.58 -9.11
N LEU A 132 -12.11 -7.36 -9.56
CA LEU A 132 -12.72 -6.13 -9.08
C LEU A 132 -14.09 -5.91 -9.72
N THR A 133 -15.08 -5.62 -8.90
CA THR A 133 -16.33 -5.02 -9.38
C THR A 133 -16.09 -3.55 -9.76
N ASP A 134 -16.93 -2.99 -10.63
CA ASP A 134 -16.85 -1.57 -10.98
C ASP A 134 -16.92 -0.67 -9.74
N LYS A 135 -17.79 -0.98 -8.79
CA LYS A 135 -17.91 -0.25 -7.54
C LYS A 135 -16.61 -0.25 -6.72
N GLU A 136 -15.96 -1.39 -6.58
CA GLU A 136 -14.68 -1.51 -5.87
C GLU A 136 -13.59 -0.75 -6.62
N TYR A 137 -13.54 -0.87 -7.94
CA TYR A 137 -12.61 -0.10 -8.77
C TYR A 137 -12.76 1.41 -8.57
N GLN A 138 -14.00 1.94 -8.61
CA GLN A 138 -14.27 3.37 -8.42
C GLN A 138 -13.85 3.85 -7.03
N VAL A 139 -14.06 3.05 -5.99
CA VAL A 139 -13.61 3.36 -4.63
C VAL A 139 -12.08 3.41 -4.56
N MET A 140 -11.39 2.42 -5.12
CA MET A 140 -9.92 2.39 -5.16
C MET A 140 -9.35 3.56 -5.97
N ARG A 141 -9.95 3.86 -7.13
CA ARG A 141 -9.57 5.01 -7.97
C ARG A 141 -9.62 6.31 -7.16
N ASN A 142 -10.75 6.56 -6.51
CA ASN A 142 -10.94 7.78 -5.74
C ASN A 142 -9.99 7.85 -4.54
N ALA A 143 -9.77 6.73 -3.86
CA ALA A 143 -8.82 6.61 -2.76
C ALA A 143 -7.37 6.87 -3.22
N SER A 144 -6.98 6.35 -4.39
CA SER A 144 -5.66 6.56 -4.97
C SER A 144 -5.42 8.03 -5.30
N ILE A 145 -6.36 8.69 -5.95
CA ILE A 145 -6.28 10.11 -6.29
C ILE A 145 -6.18 10.97 -5.01
N ALA A 146 -7.03 10.69 -4.01
CA ALA A 146 -6.99 11.39 -2.73
C ALA A 146 -5.66 11.18 -1.99
N CYS A 147 -5.11 9.96 -2.04
CA CYS A 147 -3.81 9.63 -1.46
C CYS A 147 -2.68 10.44 -2.12
N LEU A 148 -2.58 10.46 -3.46
CA LEU A 148 -1.54 11.22 -4.17
C LEU A 148 -1.60 12.71 -3.85
N ARG A 149 -2.81 13.28 -3.84
CA ARG A 149 -3.03 14.68 -3.46
C ARG A 149 -2.58 14.97 -2.04
N LYS A 150 -2.95 14.11 -1.08
CA LYS A 150 -2.60 14.30 0.34
C LYS A 150 -1.10 14.16 0.61
N ILE A 151 -0.44 13.25 -0.08
CA ILE A 151 1.02 13.05 0.03
C ILE A 151 1.78 14.19 -0.67
N GLY A 152 1.18 14.81 -1.68
CA GLY A 152 1.78 15.90 -2.44
C GLY A 152 2.65 15.41 -3.60
N VAL A 153 2.28 14.30 -4.24
CA VAL A 153 2.95 13.86 -5.48
C VAL A 153 2.40 14.67 -6.64
N GLU A 154 3.28 15.44 -7.29
CA GLU A 154 2.89 16.39 -8.36
C GLU A 154 3.53 16.10 -9.70
N THR A 155 4.49 15.16 -9.74
CA THR A 155 5.27 14.92 -10.96
C THR A 155 5.62 13.45 -11.11
N GLY A 156 4.72 12.67 -11.68
CA GLY A 156 5.12 11.34 -12.09
C GLY A 156 4.19 10.21 -11.72
N GLY A 157 4.72 9.00 -11.88
CA GLY A 157 4.02 7.75 -11.60
C GLY A 157 4.10 7.37 -10.13
N SER A 158 3.03 6.77 -9.65
CA SER A 158 2.94 6.23 -8.30
C SER A 158 2.17 4.92 -8.30
N ASN A 159 2.54 4.05 -7.38
CA ASN A 159 1.86 2.80 -7.12
C ASN A 159 1.15 2.91 -5.76
N VAL A 160 -0.14 2.62 -5.71
CA VAL A 160 -0.94 2.59 -4.48
C VAL A 160 -1.45 1.18 -4.27
N GLN A 161 -1.16 0.61 -3.10
CA GLN A 161 -1.50 -0.78 -2.76
C GLN A 161 -2.66 -0.84 -1.79
N PHE A 162 -3.59 -1.75 -2.07
CA PHE A 162 -4.80 -2.00 -1.28
C PHE A 162 -4.94 -3.48 -0.95
N ALA A 163 -5.59 -3.74 0.18
CA ALA A 163 -6.10 -5.08 0.47
C ALA A 163 -7.62 -5.04 0.68
N ILE A 164 -8.30 -6.06 0.17
CA ILE A 164 -9.74 -6.26 0.36
C ILE A 164 -9.98 -7.56 1.11
N ASN A 165 -10.73 -7.47 2.20
CA ASN A 165 -11.19 -8.64 2.94
C ASN A 165 -12.24 -9.39 2.12
N PRO A 166 -11.96 -10.63 1.68
CA PRO A 166 -12.88 -11.39 0.83
C PRO A 166 -14.19 -11.78 1.52
N LYS A 167 -14.25 -11.69 2.86
CA LYS A 167 -15.43 -12.07 3.64
C LYS A 167 -16.45 -10.95 3.80
N ASN A 168 -15.99 -9.69 3.87
CA ASN A 168 -16.89 -8.56 4.17
C ASN A 168 -16.65 -7.32 3.31
N GLY A 169 -15.74 -7.38 2.34
CA GLY A 169 -15.44 -6.28 1.42
C GLY A 169 -14.71 -5.08 2.04
N ARG A 170 -14.23 -5.19 3.30
CA ARG A 170 -13.46 -4.11 3.93
C ARG A 170 -12.17 -3.87 3.13
N MET A 171 -12.00 -2.65 2.63
CA MET A 171 -10.82 -2.20 1.92
C MET A 171 -9.92 -1.40 2.84
N VAL A 172 -8.63 -1.66 2.80
CA VAL A 172 -7.60 -0.87 3.49
C VAL A 172 -6.50 -0.47 2.51
N ILE A 173 -5.96 0.73 2.69
CA ILE A 173 -4.73 1.15 2.00
C ILE A 173 -3.53 0.62 2.78
N ILE A 174 -2.57 0.02 2.08
CA ILE A 174 -1.36 -0.58 2.67
C ILE A 174 -0.21 0.42 2.62
N GLU A 175 0.13 0.84 1.41
CA GLU A 175 1.21 1.79 1.18
C GLU A 175 1.05 2.51 -0.16
N MET A 176 1.84 3.55 -0.33
CA MET A 176 1.96 4.29 -1.57
C MET A 176 3.44 4.51 -1.86
N ASN A 177 3.84 4.13 -3.05
CA ASN A 177 5.20 4.30 -3.55
C ASN A 177 5.23 5.44 -4.57
N PRO A 178 5.80 6.64 -4.25
CA PRO A 178 5.82 7.80 -5.14
C PRO A 178 6.94 7.67 -6.19
N ARG A 179 6.95 6.59 -6.91
CA ARG A 179 7.95 6.25 -7.93
C ARG A 179 7.41 5.24 -8.92
N VAL A 180 8.03 5.18 -10.09
CA VAL A 180 7.85 4.08 -11.03
C VAL A 180 8.38 2.77 -10.42
N SER A 181 7.65 1.69 -10.58
CA SER A 181 7.90 0.38 -9.97
C SER A 181 7.94 -0.75 -11.00
N ARG A 182 8.12 -1.99 -10.54
CA ARG A 182 7.99 -3.18 -11.41
C ARG A 182 6.57 -3.33 -11.96
N SER A 183 5.57 -3.05 -11.15
CA SER A 183 4.17 -3.05 -11.56
C SER A 183 3.86 -1.97 -12.59
N SER A 184 4.56 -0.82 -12.55
CA SER A 184 4.45 0.20 -13.60
C SER A 184 4.94 -0.33 -14.97
N ALA A 185 5.99 -1.17 -14.98
CA ALA A 185 6.47 -1.82 -16.22
C ALA A 185 5.43 -2.81 -16.76
N LEU A 186 4.82 -3.62 -15.89
CA LEU A 186 3.73 -4.52 -16.25
C LEU A 186 2.52 -3.73 -16.80
N ALA A 187 2.07 -2.71 -16.09
CA ALA A 187 0.98 -1.83 -16.51
C ALA A 187 1.26 -1.18 -17.87
N SER A 188 2.48 -0.67 -18.07
CA SER A 188 2.89 -0.08 -19.35
C SER A 188 2.82 -1.08 -20.49
N LYS A 189 3.23 -2.33 -20.25
CA LYS A 189 3.17 -3.40 -21.24
C LYS A 189 1.72 -3.83 -21.53
N ALA A 190 0.91 -3.94 -20.49
CA ALA A 190 -0.49 -4.35 -20.61
C ALA A 190 -1.36 -3.31 -21.33
N THR A 191 -1.13 -2.03 -21.07
CA THR A 191 -1.95 -0.93 -21.60
C THR A 191 -1.35 -0.26 -22.86
N GLY A 192 -0.04 -0.41 -23.06
CA GLY A 192 0.70 0.35 -24.06
C GLY A 192 1.03 1.79 -23.61
N PHE A 193 0.57 2.23 -22.43
CA PHE A 193 0.86 3.57 -21.92
C PHE A 193 2.28 3.65 -21.33
N PRO A 194 3.19 4.51 -21.85
CA PRO A 194 4.59 4.52 -21.46
C PRO A 194 4.81 5.30 -20.15
N ILE A 195 4.45 4.71 -18.99
CA ILE A 195 4.46 5.39 -17.68
C ILE A 195 5.82 6.05 -17.38
N ALA A 196 6.94 5.34 -17.58
CA ALA A 196 8.26 5.87 -17.27
C ALA A 196 8.63 7.08 -18.14
N LYS A 197 8.30 7.04 -19.45
CA LYS A 197 8.53 8.14 -20.38
C LYS A 197 7.68 9.36 -20.01
N VAL A 198 6.41 9.14 -19.66
CA VAL A 198 5.51 10.21 -19.24
C VAL A 198 5.98 10.79 -17.90
N ALA A 199 6.29 9.97 -16.91
CA ALA A 199 6.80 10.42 -15.62
C ALA A 199 8.09 11.27 -15.76
N ALA A 200 9.01 10.88 -16.64
CA ALA A 200 10.22 11.68 -16.92
C ALA A 200 9.87 13.05 -17.50
N LYS A 201 8.90 13.13 -18.41
CA LYS A 201 8.44 14.42 -18.97
C LYS A 201 7.77 15.30 -17.94
N LEU A 202 6.93 14.72 -17.08
CA LEU A 202 6.29 15.46 -15.97
C LEU A 202 7.35 16.01 -15.00
N ALA A 203 8.40 15.24 -14.72
CA ALA A 203 9.50 15.67 -13.84
C ALA A 203 10.27 16.89 -14.37
N VAL A 204 10.35 17.07 -15.69
CA VAL A 204 10.98 18.26 -16.31
C VAL A 204 9.98 19.37 -16.62
N GLY A 205 8.74 19.27 -16.12
CA GLY A 205 7.78 20.38 -16.09
C GLY A 205 6.62 20.30 -17.09
N TYR A 206 6.55 19.28 -17.96
CA TYR A 206 5.36 19.07 -18.77
C TYR A 206 4.15 18.73 -17.91
N THR A 207 2.97 18.90 -18.47
CA THR A 207 1.69 18.49 -17.88
C THR A 207 1.00 17.47 -18.78
N LEU A 208 0.07 16.71 -18.24
CA LEU A 208 -0.59 15.61 -18.98
C LEU A 208 -1.37 16.14 -20.19
N ASP A 209 -1.96 17.31 -20.07
CA ASP A 209 -2.67 17.97 -21.18
C ASP A 209 -1.75 18.47 -22.31
N GLU A 210 -0.46 18.58 -22.07
CA GLU A 210 0.57 18.89 -23.09
C GLU A 210 1.14 17.63 -23.76
N LEU A 211 0.88 16.45 -23.19
CA LEU A 211 1.42 15.19 -23.68
C LEU A 211 0.38 14.43 -24.50
N LYS A 212 0.73 14.13 -25.75
CA LYS A 212 -0.08 13.28 -26.60
C LYS A 212 -0.05 11.84 -26.10
N ASN A 213 -1.22 11.25 -25.89
CA ASN A 213 -1.33 9.82 -25.64
C ASN A 213 -1.03 9.06 -26.94
N GLU A 214 -0.01 8.20 -26.95
CA GLU A 214 0.42 7.48 -28.14
C GLU A 214 -0.60 6.42 -28.60
N ILE A 215 -1.52 5.99 -27.72
CA ILE A 215 -2.55 4.99 -27.98
C ILE A 215 -3.80 5.66 -28.55
N THR A 216 -4.36 6.59 -27.79
CA THR A 216 -5.63 7.26 -28.14
C THR A 216 -5.46 8.40 -29.13
N LYS A 217 -4.22 8.87 -29.35
CA LYS A 217 -3.86 10.03 -30.18
C LYS A 217 -4.39 11.36 -29.65
N THR A 218 -4.97 11.37 -28.49
CA THR A 218 -5.44 12.53 -27.75
C THR A 218 -4.66 12.70 -26.45
N THR A 219 -4.89 13.80 -25.74
CA THR A 219 -4.41 13.93 -24.34
C THR A 219 -5.15 12.93 -23.44
N PRO A 220 -4.54 12.51 -22.34
CA PRO A 220 -5.18 11.60 -21.39
C PRO A 220 -6.44 12.18 -20.76
#